data_3b864c6fd37dd090cfe3e93cf33494d1
#
_entry.id   3b864c6fd37dd090cfe3e93cf33494d1
#
_cell.length_a   1.000
_cell.length_b   1.000
_cell.length_c   1.000
_cell.angle_alpha   90.00
_cell.angle_beta   90.00
_cell.angle_gamma   90.00
#
_symmetry.space_group_name_H-M   'P 1'
#
loop_
_entity.id
_entity.type
_entity.pdbx_description
1 polymer ?
#
loop_
_entity_poly.entity_id
_entity_poly.type
_entity_poly.pdbx_seq_one_letter_code
_entity_poly.pdbx_strand_id
1 'polypeptide(L)'
;NPELLKKAQAYSLKQSLKETEKATYQAMEALIHNLNTMHSRAGAQVPFSSINYGTDISPEGRMVTRNILLATEAGLGYGETPIFPIQIFKVKEGVNYNPTDPNYDLFQLSCRVSAKRLFPNFSFLDAPFNLQFYQPGRPETEVVYMGCRTRVIANVNDPTRQIVTGRGNLSFTSFNLPRLALLSNGNLGDFYQRLDDIIALCIDQILDRFEIQCRKKIRNFPFLMGNGIWLDSEKLGPDDELREVLRHGTLSIGFIGLAETLKALTGRHHGESADSQKLGL
;
A
#
# COMPACT_ATOMS: atom_id res chain seq x y z
N ASN A 1 -17.01 -4.81 -51.52
CA ASN A 1 -15.62 -5.22 -51.76
C ASN A 1 -14.99 -5.65 -50.41
N PRO A 2 -14.64 -6.95 -50.24
CA PRO A 2 -14.08 -7.49 -48.99
C PRO A 2 -12.79 -6.77 -48.59
N GLU A 3 -12.00 -6.31 -49.53
CA GLU A 3 -10.73 -5.62 -49.22
C GLU A 3 -10.95 -4.22 -48.66
N LEU A 4 -11.95 -3.50 -49.19
CA LEU A 4 -12.36 -2.21 -48.63
C LEU A 4 -12.92 -2.35 -47.21
N LEU A 5 -13.68 -3.41 -46.95
CA LEU A 5 -14.21 -3.70 -45.63
C LEU A 5 -13.06 -3.97 -44.61
N LYS A 6 -12.07 -4.78 -44.98
CA LYS A 6 -10.87 -5.04 -44.15
C LYS A 6 -10.09 -3.76 -43.87
N LYS A 7 -9.90 -2.90 -44.88
CA LYS A 7 -9.22 -1.60 -44.70
C LYS A 7 -10.01 -0.68 -43.76
N ALA A 8 -11.33 -0.61 -43.91
CA ALA A 8 -12.18 0.17 -43.01
C ALA A 8 -12.16 -0.34 -41.55
N GLN A 9 -12.24 -1.66 -41.39
CA GLN A 9 -12.13 -2.29 -40.03
C GLN A 9 -10.76 -2.02 -39.41
N ALA A 10 -9.67 -2.17 -40.15
CA ALA A 10 -8.32 -1.90 -39.65
C ALA A 10 -8.14 -0.41 -39.29
N TYR A 11 -8.67 0.49 -40.09
CA TYR A 11 -8.67 1.93 -39.77
C TYR A 11 -9.50 2.25 -38.52
N SER A 12 -10.72 1.71 -38.43
CA SER A 12 -11.59 1.89 -37.30
C SER A 12 -10.95 1.38 -35.98
N LEU A 13 -10.34 0.18 -36.02
CA LEU A 13 -9.62 -0.38 -34.87
C LEU A 13 -8.44 0.51 -34.47
N LYS A 14 -7.62 0.93 -35.40
CA LYS A 14 -6.49 1.84 -35.14
C LYS A 14 -6.94 3.14 -34.53
N GLN A 15 -8.02 3.73 -35.04
CA GLN A 15 -8.55 4.98 -34.52
C GLN A 15 -9.15 4.79 -33.11
N SER A 16 -9.92 3.73 -32.88
CA SER A 16 -10.50 3.46 -31.55
C SER A 16 -9.43 3.20 -30.49
N LEU A 17 -8.36 2.47 -30.83
CA LEU A 17 -7.23 2.27 -29.91
C LEU A 17 -6.55 3.60 -29.55
N LYS A 18 -6.35 4.48 -30.53
CA LYS A 18 -5.76 5.81 -30.29
C LYS A 18 -6.63 6.67 -29.37
N GLU A 19 -7.95 6.69 -29.61
CA GLU A 19 -8.89 7.44 -28.78
C GLU A 19 -8.99 6.84 -27.35
N THR A 20 -8.97 5.51 -27.24
CA THR A 20 -8.96 4.81 -25.95
C THR A 20 -7.69 5.12 -25.16
N GLU A 21 -6.52 5.08 -25.78
CA GLU A 21 -5.25 5.42 -25.13
C GLU A 21 -5.26 6.87 -24.63
N LYS A 22 -5.73 7.82 -25.45
CA LYS A 22 -5.89 9.22 -25.06
C LYS A 22 -6.84 9.38 -23.89
N ALA A 23 -8.01 8.74 -23.94
CA ALA A 23 -8.99 8.79 -22.85
C ALA A 23 -8.44 8.17 -21.57
N THR A 24 -7.69 7.07 -21.67
CA THR A 24 -7.02 6.42 -20.52
C THR A 24 -5.97 7.34 -19.90
N TYR A 25 -5.14 7.99 -20.73
CA TYR A 25 -4.17 8.96 -20.20
C TYR A 25 -4.85 10.11 -19.48
N GLN A 26 -5.90 10.70 -20.05
CA GLN A 26 -6.67 11.78 -19.43
C GLN A 26 -7.33 11.34 -18.11
N ALA A 27 -7.83 10.11 -18.04
CA ALA A 27 -8.39 9.55 -16.83
C ALA A 27 -7.30 9.38 -15.73
N MET A 28 -6.10 8.93 -16.08
CA MET A 28 -4.99 8.80 -15.13
C MET A 28 -4.47 10.17 -14.67
N GLU A 29 -4.38 11.13 -15.56
CA GLU A 29 -4.05 12.52 -15.22
C GLU A 29 -5.09 13.11 -14.26
N ALA A 30 -6.38 12.95 -14.55
CA ALA A 30 -7.46 13.41 -13.68
C ALA A 30 -7.42 12.70 -12.31
N LEU A 31 -7.14 11.40 -12.26
CA LEU A 31 -6.97 10.64 -11.02
C LEU A 31 -5.86 11.25 -10.15
N ILE A 32 -4.69 11.49 -10.72
CA ILE A 32 -3.56 12.07 -10.00
C ILE A 32 -3.91 13.48 -9.52
N HIS A 33 -4.47 14.34 -10.37
CA HIS A 33 -4.87 15.68 -9.97
C HIS A 33 -5.90 15.66 -8.83
N ASN A 34 -6.96 14.88 -8.96
CA ASN A 34 -8.02 14.79 -7.97
C ASN A 34 -7.52 14.32 -6.61
N LEU A 35 -6.67 13.30 -6.59
CA LEU A 35 -6.13 12.77 -5.33
C LEU A 35 -5.15 13.74 -4.62
N ASN A 36 -4.65 14.75 -5.31
CA ASN A 36 -3.75 15.76 -4.74
C ASN A 36 -4.43 17.11 -4.47
N THR A 37 -5.62 17.35 -5.01
CA THR A 37 -6.30 18.65 -4.91
C THR A 37 -7.67 18.60 -4.26
N MET A 38 -8.36 17.46 -4.32
CA MET A 38 -9.68 17.30 -3.70
C MET A 38 -9.54 17.11 -2.18
N HIS A 39 -10.31 17.86 -1.44
CA HIS A 39 -10.39 17.71 0.00
C HIS A 39 -11.37 16.60 0.37
N SER A 40 -10.89 15.59 1.13
CA SER A 40 -11.73 14.50 1.62
C SER A 40 -12.64 14.88 2.78
N ARG A 41 -12.30 15.96 3.49
CA ARG A 41 -13.05 16.53 4.61
C ARG A 41 -12.59 17.95 4.94
N ALA A 42 -13.34 18.62 5.85
CA ALA A 42 -12.94 19.93 6.37
C ALA A 42 -11.51 19.91 6.94
N GLY A 43 -10.77 21.02 6.77
CA GLY A 43 -9.38 21.13 7.19
C GLY A 43 -8.36 20.81 6.10
N ALA A 44 -8.77 20.83 4.83
CA ALA A 44 -7.90 20.70 3.66
C ALA A 44 -7.11 19.36 3.61
N GLN A 45 -7.70 18.26 4.11
CA GLN A 45 -7.10 16.93 4.00
C GLN A 45 -7.41 16.31 2.63
N VAL A 46 -6.37 15.94 1.90
CA VAL A 46 -6.48 15.12 0.68
C VAL A 46 -6.69 13.65 1.03
N PRO A 47 -7.34 12.84 0.14
CA PRO A 47 -7.56 11.43 0.40
C PRO A 47 -6.22 10.67 0.40
N PHE A 48 -5.88 10.05 1.53
CA PHE A 48 -4.72 9.17 1.62
C PHE A 48 -5.02 7.86 0.87
N SER A 49 -4.46 7.72 -0.30
CA SER A 49 -4.75 6.63 -1.24
C SER A 49 -3.48 5.92 -1.70
N SER A 50 -3.61 4.65 -2.05
CA SER A 50 -2.52 3.87 -2.64
C SER A 50 -3.05 2.93 -3.72
N ILE A 51 -2.19 2.59 -4.68
CA ILE A 51 -2.47 1.63 -5.75
C ILE A 51 -1.31 0.64 -5.88
N ASN A 52 -1.65 -0.62 -6.21
CA ASN A 52 -0.70 -1.68 -6.53
C ASN A 52 -0.93 -2.12 -7.97
N TYR A 53 0.12 -2.19 -8.78
CA TYR A 53 0.02 -2.52 -10.21
C TYR A 53 1.35 -3.04 -10.77
N GLY A 54 1.38 -3.43 -12.04
CA GLY A 54 2.60 -3.80 -12.77
C GLY A 54 2.62 -5.24 -13.29
N THR A 55 1.77 -6.13 -12.78
CA THR A 55 1.78 -7.57 -13.13
C THR A 55 0.75 -7.98 -14.17
N ASP A 56 -0.18 -7.12 -14.53
CA ASP A 56 -1.15 -7.41 -15.59
C ASP A 56 -0.47 -7.31 -16.97
N ILE A 57 -0.47 -8.42 -17.71
CA ILE A 57 0.13 -8.53 -19.05
C ILE A 57 -0.89 -8.37 -20.19
N SER A 58 -2.17 -8.17 -19.88
CA SER A 58 -3.19 -7.88 -20.88
C SER A 58 -2.91 -6.54 -21.59
N PRO A 59 -3.31 -6.36 -22.85
CA PRO A 59 -3.15 -5.08 -23.54
C PRO A 59 -3.77 -3.90 -22.77
N GLU A 60 -4.92 -4.12 -22.14
CA GLU A 60 -5.65 -3.14 -21.35
C GLU A 60 -4.91 -2.78 -20.06
N GLY A 61 -4.47 -3.79 -19.30
CA GLY A 61 -3.70 -3.60 -18.07
C GLY A 61 -2.36 -2.92 -18.33
N ARG A 62 -1.67 -3.26 -19.41
CA ARG A 62 -0.44 -2.59 -19.86
C ARG A 62 -0.72 -1.13 -20.23
N MET A 63 -1.82 -0.85 -20.94
CA MET A 63 -2.23 0.52 -21.29
C MET A 63 -2.47 1.36 -20.03
N VAL A 64 -3.21 0.86 -19.06
CA VAL A 64 -3.46 1.55 -17.78
C VAL A 64 -2.15 1.78 -17.04
N THR A 65 -1.32 0.75 -16.89
CA THR A 65 -0.01 0.83 -16.22
C THR A 65 0.90 1.88 -16.86
N ARG A 66 0.98 1.89 -18.19
CA ARG A 66 1.77 2.87 -18.94
C ARG A 66 1.26 4.29 -18.69
N ASN A 67 -0.03 4.49 -18.80
CA ASN A 67 -0.62 5.83 -18.70
C ASN A 67 -0.58 6.41 -17.28
N ILE A 68 -0.73 5.60 -16.22
CA ILE A 68 -0.54 6.10 -14.85
C ILE A 68 0.91 6.51 -14.61
N LEU A 69 1.88 5.76 -15.14
CA LEU A 69 3.30 6.11 -15.04
C LEU A 69 3.61 7.41 -15.79
N LEU A 70 3.11 7.57 -17.02
CA LEU A 70 3.32 8.79 -17.81
C LEU A 70 2.66 10.02 -17.17
N ALA A 71 1.44 9.88 -16.66
CA ALA A 71 0.76 10.96 -15.96
C ALA A 71 1.50 11.34 -14.65
N THR A 72 2.04 10.35 -13.93
CA THR A 72 2.90 10.61 -12.76
C THR A 72 4.19 11.32 -13.16
N GLU A 73 4.82 10.93 -14.26
CA GLU A 73 6.04 11.57 -14.77
C GLU A 73 5.81 13.02 -15.16
N ALA A 74 4.67 13.32 -15.78
CA ALA A 74 4.26 14.68 -16.13
C ALA A 74 4.12 15.55 -14.88
N GLY A 75 3.55 15.02 -13.81
CA GLY A 75 3.34 15.76 -12.55
C GLY A 75 2.04 16.57 -12.55
N LEU A 76 1.90 17.44 -11.56
CA LEU A 76 0.77 18.37 -11.45
C LEU A 76 0.97 19.59 -12.37
N GLY A 77 0.06 20.55 -12.31
CA GLY A 77 -0.08 21.66 -13.26
C GLY A 77 1.19 22.36 -13.73
N TYR A 78 2.16 22.61 -12.84
CA TYR A 78 3.47 23.19 -13.17
C TYR A 78 4.61 22.17 -13.12
N GLY A 79 4.29 20.87 -13.12
CA GLY A 79 5.27 19.80 -13.06
C GLY A 79 5.69 19.41 -11.63
N GLU A 80 4.92 19.79 -10.61
CA GLU A 80 5.16 19.38 -9.24
C GLU A 80 4.99 17.87 -9.08
N THR A 81 5.76 17.29 -8.17
CA THR A 81 5.65 15.87 -7.86
C THR A 81 4.35 15.58 -7.12
N PRO A 82 3.47 14.70 -7.65
CA PRO A 82 2.27 14.29 -6.94
C PRO A 82 2.62 13.47 -5.70
N ILE A 83 1.86 13.63 -4.62
CA ILE A 83 2.04 12.85 -3.39
C ILE A 83 1.16 11.59 -3.45
N PHE A 84 -0.06 11.71 -3.97
CA PHE A 84 -1.04 10.64 -4.05
C PHE A 84 -1.42 10.32 -5.51
N PRO A 85 -1.80 9.06 -5.77
CA PRO A 85 -1.76 7.90 -4.87
C PRO A 85 -0.32 7.47 -4.58
N ILE A 86 -0.08 6.90 -3.40
CA ILE A 86 1.14 6.13 -3.14
C ILE A 86 1.14 4.95 -4.11
N GLN A 87 2.16 4.84 -4.93
CA GLN A 87 2.23 3.85 -6.00
C GLN A 87 3.20 2.73 -5.63
N ILE A 88 2.72 1.49 -5.76
CA ILE A 88 3.51 0.27 -5.55
C ILE A 88 3.55 -0.50 -6.87
N PHE A 89 4.71 -0.47 -7.53
CA PHE A 89 4.95 -1.27 -8.72
C PHE A 89 5.43 -2.67 -8.30
N LYS A 90 4.66 -3.68 -8.65
CA LYS A 90 4.96 -5.08 -8.35
C LYS A 90 5.94 -5.64 -9.37
N VAL A 91 7.07 -6.17 -8.90
CA VAL A 91 8.12 -6.80 -9.71
C VAL A 91 8.07 -8.30 -9.52
N LYS A 92 7.98 -9.05 -10.62
CA LYS A 92 7.85 -10.50 -10.62
C LYS A 92 8.63 -11.11 -11.78
N GLU A 93 9.40 -12.17 -11.51
CA GLU A 93 10.10 -12.94 -12.52
C GLU A 93 9.10 -13.58 -13.50
N GLY A 94 9.45 -13.58 -14.79
CA GLY A 94 8.56 -14.05 -15.87
C GLY A 94 7.45 -13.07 -16.26
N VAL A 95 7.34 -11.92 -15.59
CA VAL A 95 6.34 -10.89 -15.88
C VAL A 95 6.98 -9.57 -16.31
N ASN A 96 7.92 -9.04 -15.51
CA ASN A 96 8.51 -7.73 -15.77
C ASN A 96 9.95 -7.56 -15.25
N TYR A 97 10.56 -8.59 -14.69
CA TYR A 97 11.90 -8.50 -14.10
C TYR A 97 13.02 -8.66 -15.12
N ASN A 98 12.91 -9.65 -16.03
CA ASN A 98 13.93 -9.95 -17.00
C ASN A 98 13.68 -9.22 -18.34
N PRO A 99 14.72 -8.92 -19.14
CA PRO A 99 14.58 -8.25 -20.45
C PRO A 99 13.63 -8.93 -21.45
N THR A 100 13.42 -10.23 -21.30
CA THR A 100 12.53 -11.02 -22.15
C THR A 100 11.09 -11.08 -21.66
N ASP A 101 10.81 -10.53 -20.48
CA ASP A 101 9.47 -10.58 -19.87
C ASP A 101 8.51 -9.61 -20.58
N PRO A 102 7.20 -9.95 -20.65
CA PRO A 102 6.21 -9.19 -21.43
C PRO A 102 6.02 -7.73 -20.96
N ASN A 103 6.26 -7.43 -19.69
CA ASN A 103 6.11 -6.10 -19.11
C ASN A 103 7.46 -5.44 -18.72
N TYR A 104 8.59 -5.92 -19.25
CA TYR A 104 9.90 -5.36 -18.93
C TYR A 104 10.03 -3.88 -19.32
N ASP A 105 9.45 -3.48 -20.43
CA ASP A 105 9.37 -2.08 -20.88
C ASP A 105 8.66 -1.18 -19.86
N LEU A 106 7.62 -1.70 -19.20
CA LEU A 106 6.90 -0.99 -18.16
C LEU A 106 7.73 -0.91 -16.86
N PHE A 107 8.51 -1.93 -16.55
CA PHE A 107 9.47 -1.87 -15.44
C PHE A 107 10.54 -0.81 -15.69
N GLN A 108 11.12 -0.76 -16.89
CA GLN A 108 12.07 0.31 -17.26
C GLN A 108 11.43 1.70 -17.15
N LEU A 109 10.20 1.86 -17.65
CA LEU A 109 9.45 3.10 -17.49
C LEU A 109 9.23 3.46 -16.03
N SER A 110 8.85 2.50 -15.19
CA SER A 110 8.64 2.72 -13.76
C SER A 110 9.92 3.16 -13.03
N CYS A 111 11.08 2.60 -13.39
CA CYS A 111 12.39 3.03 -12.86
C CYS A 111 12.70 4.48 -13.25
N ARG A 112 12.46 4.86 -14.51
CA ARG A 112 12.64 6.23 -14.99
C ARG A 112 11.75 7.21 -14.22
N VAL A 113 10.48 6.87 -14.05
CA VAL A 113 9.51 7.71 -13.34
C VAL A 113 9.90 7.84 -11.87
N SER A 114 10.29 6.73 -11.23
CA SER A 114 10.73 6.73 -9.82
C SER A 114 11.98 7.58 -9.61
N ALA A 115 12.94 7.54 -10.53
CA ALA A 115 14.12 8.39 -10.47
C ALA A 115 13.79 9.90 -10.53
N LYS A 116 12.71 10.27 -11.23
CA LYS A 116 12.27 11.66 -11.38
C LYS A 116 11.31 12.13 -10.27
N ARG A 117 10.42 11.24 -9.80
CA ARG A 117 9.27 11.58 -8.95
C ARG A 117 9.28 10.93 -7.57
N LEU A 118 10.26 10.05 -7.27
CA LEU A 118 10.32 9.22 -6.07
C LEU A 118 9.19 8.17 -5.98
N PHE A 119 8.36 8.05 -6.98
CA PHE A 119 7.31 7.05 -7.17
C PHE A 119 7.38 6.47 -8.58
N PRO A 120 6.99 5.19 -8.76
CA PRO A 120 6.48 4.25 -7.76
C PRO A 120 7.57 3.71 -6.80
N ASN A 121 7.14 3.19 -5.64
CA ASN A 121 7.92 2.24 -4.84
C ASN A 121 7.85 0.85 -5.49
N PHE A 122 8.79 -0.03 -5.18
CA PHE A 122 8.84 -1.37 -5.76
C PHE A 122 8.57 -2.45 -4.71
N SER A 123 7.76 -3.45 -5.10
CA SER A 123 7.51 -4.66 -4.34
C SER A 123 8.04 -5.86 -5.13
N PHE A 124 9.07 -6.53 -4.63
CA PHE A 124 9.63 -7.75 -5.23
C PHE A 124 8.83 -8.96 -4.75
N LEU A 125 7.95 -9.47 -5.61
CA LEU A 125 7.02 -10.53 -5.24
C LEU A 125 7.71 -11.86 -4.96
N ASP A 126 8.84 -12.12 -5.63
CA ASP A 126 9.60 -13.35 -5.49
C ASP A 126 10.51 -13.36 -4.27
N ALA A 127 10.57 -12.28 -3.49
CA ALA A 127 11.30 -12.25 -2.25
C ALA A 127 10.74 -13.27 -1.25
N PRO A 128 11.57 -14.07 -0.54
CA PRO A 128 11.10 -15.15 0.34
C PRO A 128 10.06 -14.71 1.36
N PHE A 129 10.20 -13.50 1.92
CA PHE A 129 9.25 -12.97 2.88
C PHE A 129 7.89 -12.60 2.25
N ASN A 130 7.80 -12.38 0.93
CA ASN A 130 6.56 -12.13 0.21
C ASN A 130 5.90 -13.42 -0.27
N LEU A 131 6.69 -14.49 -0.48
CA LEU A 131 6.19 -15.79 -0.89
C LEU A 131 5.64 -16.63 0.27
N GLN A 132 5.87 -16.23 1.50
CA GLN A 132 5.57 -17.00 2.71
C GLN A 132 4.13 -17.56 2.76
N PHE A 133 3.14 -16.80 2.27
CA PHE A 133 1.74 -17.18 2.26
C PHE A 133 1.13 -17.24 0.84
N TYR A 134 1.96 -17.01 -0.17
CA TYR A 134 1.52 -17.05 -1.56
C TYR A 134 1.22 -18.50 -1.98
N GLN A 135 0.10 -18.68 -2.65
CA GLN A 135 -0.33 -19.97 -3.22
C GLN A 135 -0.33 -19.85 -4.75
N PRO A 136 0.54 -20.60 -5.46
CA PRO A 136 0.56 -20.57 -6.92
C PRO A 136 -0.81 -20.84 -7.53
N GLY A 137 -1.19 -20.05 -8.54
CA GLY A 137 -2.52 -20.14 -9.17
C GLY A 137 -3.65 -19.45 -8.42
N ARG A 138 -3.36 -18.83 -7.26
CA ARG A 138 -4.32 -18.08 -6.45
C ARG A 138 -3.85 -16.63 -6.27
N PRO A 139 -4.12 -15.74 -7.26
CA PRO A 139 -3.63 -14.36 -7.25
C PRO A 139 -4.14 -13.55 -6.05
N GLU A 140 -5.29 -13.91 -5.48
CA GLU A 140 -5.85 -13.29 -4.28
C GLU A 140 -4.98 -13.48 -3.02
N THR A 141 -3.99 -14.38 -3.07
CA THR A 141 -3.03 -14.60 -1.97
C THR A 141 -1.71 -13.85 -2.16
N GLU A 142 -1.55 -13.17 -3.30
CA GLU A 142 -0.36 -12.39 -3.60
C GLU A 142 -0.31 -11.13 -2.76
N VAL A 143 0.85 -10.84 -2.18
CA VAL A 143 1.05 -9.68 -1.31
C VAL A 143 0.60 -8.37 -1.95
N VAL A 144 -0.08 -7.53 -1.17
CA VAL A 144 -0.42 -6.16 -1.53
C VAL A 144 0.03 -5.21 -0.42
N TYR A 145 0.15 -3.93 -0.77
CA TYR A 145 0.52 -2.89 0.17
C TYR A 145 -0.60 -1.87 0.31
N MET A 146 -0.87 -1.47 1.55
CA MET A 146 -1.76 -0.36 1.86
C MET A 146 -0.95 0.85 2.29
N GLY A 147 -1.35 2.03 1.81
CA GLY A 147 -0.60 3.24 2.07
C GLY A 147 0.83 3.13 1.58
N CYS A 148 1.78 3.65 2.35
CA CYS A 148 3.17 3.68 1.91
C CYS A 148 3.91 2.34 2.09
N ARG A 149 3.64 1.54 3.15
CA ARG A 149 4.45 0.35 3.47
C ARG A 149 3.74 -0.73 4.29
N THR A 150 2.47 -0.61 4.57
CA THR A 150 1.76 -1.68 5.28
C THR A 150 1.58 -2.87 4.35
N ARG A 151 2.34 -3.91 4.60
CA ARG A 151 2.29 -5.15 3.84
C ARG A 151 1.11 -5.99 4.31
N VAL A 152 0.20 -6.31 3.40
CA VAL A 152 -0.94 -7.21 3.66
C VAL A 152 -0.60 -8.58 3.12
N ILE A 153 -0.41 -9.49 4.02
CA ILE A 153 -0.11 -10.91 3.76
C ILE A 153 -0.69 -11.71 4.92
N ALA A 154 -0.97 -12.97 4.71
CA ALA A 154 -1.60 -13.83 5.70
C ALA A 154 -2.98 -13.34 6.20
N ASN A 155 -3.79 -14.24 6.69
CA ASN A 155 -5.00 -13.94 7.43
C ASN A 155 -4.95 -14.72 8.75
N VAL A 156 -4.52 -14.07 9.82
CA VAL A 156 -4.34 -14.72 11.13
C VAL A 156 -5.68 -15.21 11.68
N ASN A 157 -6.76 -14.48 11.40
CA ASN A 157 -8.10 -14.86 11.85
C ASN A 157 -8.67 -16.07 11.10
N ASP A 158 -8.29 -16.23 9.81
CA ASP A 158 -8.70 -17.35 8.98
C ASP A 158 -7.50 -17.88 8.16
N PRO A 159 -6.64 -18.70 8.75
CA PRO A 159 -5.46 -19.24 8.07
C PRO A 159 -5.76 -20.09 6.84
N THR A 160 -7.01 -20.55 6.69
CA THR A 160 -7.45 -21.35 5.54
C THR A 160 -7.71 -20.48 4.30
N ARG A 161 -7.96 -19.18 4.50
CA ARG A 161 -8.22 -18.19 3.43
C ARG A 161 -7.17 -17.10 3.45
N GLN A 162 -6.08 -17.29 2.74
CA GLN A 162 -4.99 -16.33 2.62
C GLN A 162 -5.33 -15.17 1.64
N ILE A 163 -6.50 -14.55 1.82
CA ILE A 163 -6.98 -13.46 0.97
C ILE A 163 -6.44 -12.12 1.49
N VAL A 164 -5.87 -11.31 0.59
CA VAL A 164 -5.28 -10.01 0.92
C VAL A 164 -6.19 -8.82 0.58
N THR A 165 -7.25 -9.04 -0.20
CA THR A 165 -8.25 -8.01 -0.57
C THR A 165 -9.38 -7.90 0.45
N GLY A 166 -10.09 -6.78 0.46
CA GLY A 166 -11.21 -6.55 1.37
C GLY A 166 -10.82 -6.43 2.84
N ARG A 167 -9.57 -6.08 3.13
CA ARG A 167 -9.01 -5.94 4.48
C ARG A 167 -8.40 -4.56 4.66
N GLY A 168 -8.16 -4.14 5.90
CA GLY A 168 -7.60 -2.81 6.16
C GLY A 168 -6.97 -2.68 7.53
N ASN A 169 -6.26 -1.55 7.74
CA ASN A 169 -5.79 -1.14 9.05
C ASN A 169 -6.94 -0.55 9.85
N LEU A 170 -7.17 -1.08 11.04
CA LEU A 170 -8.23 -0.64 11.93
C LEU A 170 -7.77 0.49 12.84
N SER A 171 -6.58 0.33 13.41
CA SER A 171 -5.99 1.31 14.30
C SER A 171 -4.48 1.14 14.35
N PHE A 172 -3.79 2.24 14.62
CA PHE A 172 -2.38 2.22 14.94
C PHE A 172 -2.09 3.18 16.10
N THR A 173 -1.00 2.94 16.79
CA THR A 173 -0.42 3.87 17.77
C THR A 173 1.08 3.86 17.62
N SER A 174 1.73 4.97 17.95
CA SER A 174 3.20 5.08 17.87
C SER A 174 3.72 5.72 19.15
N PHE A 175 4.86 5.25 19.60
CA PHE A 175 5.51 5.80 20.78
C PHE A 175 6.86 6.44 20.46
N ASN A 176 7.28 7.34 21.35
CA ASN A 176 8.53 8.10 21.23
C ASN A 176 9.68 7.31 21.86
N LEU A 177 10.41 6.56 21.06
CA LEU A 177 11.51 5.72 21.50
C LEU A 177 12.68 6.54 22.11
N PRO A 178 13.11 7.68 21.53
CA PRO A 178 14.13 8.54 22.15
C PRO A 178 13.81 8.99 23.56
N ARG A 179 12.53 9.26 23.85
CA ARG A 179 12.12 9.63 25.21
C ARG A 179 12.45 8.53 26.22
N LEU A 180 12.26 7.27 25.86
CA LEU A 180 12.57 6.13 26.75
C LEU A 180 14.09 6.05 27.00
N ALA A 181 14.88 6.24 25.96
CA ALA A 181 16.35 6.25 26.07
C ALA A 181 16.88 7.38 26.95
N LEU A 182 16.32 8.59 26.80
CA LEU A 182 16.70 9.73 27.62
C LEU A 182 16.30 9.52 29.10
N LEU A 183 15.12 8.95 29.36
CA LEU A 183 14.65 8.66 30.73
C LEU A 183 15.46 7.54 31.41
N SER A 184 16.00 6.60 30.63
CA SER A 184 16.85 5.52 31.14
C SER A 184 18.28 5.96 31.48
N ASN A 185 18.66 7.16 31.08
CA ASN A 185 19.97 7.77 31.37
C ASN A 185 21.16 6.83 31.06
N GLY A 186 21.12 6.13 29.92
CA GLY A 186 22.14 5.19 29.45
C GLY A 186 22.07 3.78 30.09
N ASN A 187 21.13 3.52 30.98
CA ASN A 187 20.91 2.20 31.53
C ASN A 187 20.03 1.36 30.60
N LEU A 188 20.64 0.37 29.93
CA LEU A 188 19.95 -0.53 28.99
C LEU A 188 18.85 -1.36 29.68
N GLY A 189 19.07 -1.82 30.92
CA GLY A 189 18.06 -2.60 31.65
C GLY A 189 16.81 -1.78 31.93
N ASP A 190 16.96 -0.52 32.38
CA ASP A 190 15.84 0.41 32.58
C ASP A 190 15.18 0.79 31.25
N PHE A 191 15.97 0.94 30.18
CA PHE A 191 15.42 1.20 28.84
C PHE A 191 14.50 0.07 28.37
N TYR A 192 14.94 -1.19 28.46
CA TYR A 192 14.12 -2.32 28.03
C TYR A 192 12.88 -2.49 28.90
N GLN A 193 12.98 -2.28 30.22
CA GLN A 193 11.80 -2.32 31.08
C GLN A 193 10.76 -1.27 30.66
N ARG A 194 11.19 -0.03 30.40
CA ARG A 194 10.31 1.03 29.92
C ARG A 194 9.73 0.73 28.53
N LEU A 195 10.51 0.05 27.69
CA LEU A 195 10.06 -0.38 26.36
C LEU A 195 8.93 -1.42 26.49
N ASP A 196 9.10 -2.41 27.35
CA ASP A 196 8.07 -3.42 27.63
C ASP A 196 6.79 -2.78 28.18
N ASP A 197 6.93 -1.87 29.14
CA ASP A 197 5.80 -1.16 29.76
C ASP A 197 5.01 -0.35 28.72
N ILE A 198 5.69 0.40 27.85
CA ILE A 198 5.01 1.21 26.83
C ILE A 198 4.37 0.35 25.73
N ILE A 199 5.00 -0.77 25.36
CA ILE A 199 4.43 -1.73 24.41
C ILE A 199 3.15 -2.33 24.99
N ALA A 200 3.15 -2.76 26.25
CA ALA A 200 1.97 -3.27 26.94
C ALA A 200 0.83 -2.23 26.93
N LEU A 201 1.13 -0.99 27.30
CA LEU A 201 0.16 0.11 27.26
C LEU A 201 -0.39 0.36 25.84
N CYS A 202 0.46 0.28 24.81
CA CYS A 202 0.04 0.43 23.43
C CYS A 202 -0.89 -0.72 22.99
N ILE A 203 -0.60 -1.95 23.43
CA ILE A 203 -1.45 -3.12 23.16
C ILE A 203 -2.84 -2.92 23.77
N ASP A 204 -2.90 -2.57 25.05
CA ASP A 204 -4.17 -2.32 25.74
C ASP A 204 -4.99 -1.23 25.03
N GLN A 205 -4.35 -0.11 24.68
CA GLN A 205 -5.00 0.98 23.98
C GLN A 205 -5.57 0.57 22.61
N ILE A 206 -4.84 -0.24 21.84
CA ILE A 206 -5.30 -0.67 20.53
C ILE A 206 -6.45 -1.66 20.66
N LEU A 207 -6.40 -2.56 21.64
CA LEU A 207 -7.47 -3.51 21.92
C LEU A 207 -8.74 -2.81 22.38
N ASP A 208 -8.64 -1.79 23.23
CA ASP A 208 -9.78 -0.96 23.63
C ASP A 208 -10.43 -0.28 22.40
N ARG A 209 -9.62 0.29 21.50
CA ARG A 209 -10.13 0.87 20.26
C ARG A 209 -10.81 -0.17 19.37
N PHE A 210 -10.25 -1.37 19.27
CA PHE A 210 -10.86 -2.48 18.54
C PHE A 210 -12.23 -2.82 19.11
N GLU A 211 -12.35 -2.94 20.44
CA GLU A 211 -13.63 -3.22 21.10
C GLU A 211 -14.69 -2.11 20.85
N ILE A 212 -14.27 -0.85 20.87
CA ILE A 212 -15.16 0.27 20.51
C ILE A 212 -15.63 0.18 19.06
N GLN A 213 -14.74 -0.17 18.15
CA GLN A 213 -15.07 -0.34 16.73
C GLN A 213 -16.00 -1.55 16.50
N CYS A 214 -15.75 -2.66 17.17
CA CYS A 214 -16.54 -3.87 17.07
C CYS A 214 -18.02 -3.69 17.42
N ARG A 215 -18.32 -2.79 18.37
CA ARG A 215 -19.70 -2.47 18.80
C ARG A 215 -20.46 -1.56 17.82
N LYS A 216 -19.80 -1.06 16.77
CA LYS A 216 -20.48 -0.33 15.70
C LYS A 216 -21.26 -1.30 14.82
N LYS A 217 -22.29 -0.78 14.13
CA LYS A 217 -23.18 -1.57 13.28
C LYS A 217 -22.86 -1.38 11.81
N ILE A 218 -23.18 -2.36 11.00
CA ILE A 218 -23.03 -2.32 9.52
C ILE A 218 -23.59 -1.04 8.95
N ARG A 219 -24.81 -0.63 9.34
CA ARG A 219 -25.46 0.60 8.86
C ARG A 219 -24.68 1.89 9.14
N ASN A 220 -23.72 1.89 10.06
CA ASN A 220 -22.85 3.05 10.30
C ASN A 220 -21.80 3.25 9.21
N PHE A 221 -21.57 2.23 8.38
CA PHE A 221 -20.56 2.21 7.31
C PHE A 221 -21.15 1.72 5.98
N PRO A 222 -22.16 2.46 5.43
CA PRO A 222 -22.93 1.99 4.28
C PRO A 222 -22.09 1.76 3.03
N PHE A 223 -21.01 2.54 2.82
CA PHE A 223 -20.11 2.35 1.69
C PHE A 223 -19.20 1.15 1.89
N LEU A 224 -18.47 1.10 2.99
CA LEU A 224 -17.43 0.09 3.22
C LEU A 224 -18.02 -1.31 3.45
N MET A 225 -19.09 -1.38 4.22
CA MET A 225 -19.73 -2.64 4.61
C MET A 225 -20.94 -2.98 3.75
N GLY A 226 -21.74 -1.97 3.40
CA GLY A 226 -22.98 -2.18 2.64
C GLY A 226 -22.77 -2.53 1.17
N ASN A 227 -21.62 -2.22 0.59
CA ASN A 227 -21.27 -2.57 -0.79
C ASN A 227 -20.33 -3.80 -0.89
N GLY A 228 -20.14 -4.57 0.18
CA GLY A 228 -19.29 -5.76 0.17
C GLY A 228 -17.79 -5.48 -0.09
N ILE A 229 -17.32 -4.25 0.19
CA ILE A 229 -15.92 -3.88 -0.01
C ILE A 229 -15.02 -4.53 1.05
N TRP A 230 -15.53 -4.60 2.30
CA TRP A 230 -14.82 -5.28 3.37
C TRP A 230 -15.14 -6.77 3.36
N LEU A 231 -14.11 -7.60 3.54
CA LEU A 231 -14.20 -9.05 3.48
C LEU A 231 -15.29 -9.58 4.43
N ASP A 232 -16.19 -10.40 3.89
CA ASP A 232 -17.32 -11.04 4.58
C ASP A 232 -18.42 -10.06 5.06
N SER A 233 -18.35 -8.78 4.75
CA SER A 233 -19.38 -7.83 5.20
C SER A 233 -20.77 -8.13 4.62
N GLU A 234 -20.83 -8.78 3.46
CA GLU A 234 -22.08 -9.23 2.83
C GLU A 234 -22.84 -10.30 3.62
N LYS A 235 -22.18 -10.93 4.60
CA LYS A 235 -22.78 -11.95 5.47
C LYS A 235 -23.56 -11.37 6.65
N LEU A 236 -23.43 -10.05 6.89
CA LEU A 236 -23.98 -9.35 8.04
C LEU A 236 -25.17 -8.47 7.63
N GLY A 237 -26.17 -8.41 8.51
CA GLY A 237 -27.30 -7.50 8.38
C GLY A 237 -26.98 -6.08 8.87
N PRO A 238 -27.84 -5.08 8.53
CA PRO A 238 -27.60 -3.68 8.87
C PRO A 238 -27.44 -3.38 10.38
N ASP A 239 -28.05 -4.20 11.22
CA ASP A 239 -28.06 -4.04 12.68
C ASP A 239 -27.04 -4.93 13.41
N ASP A 240 -26.29 -5.74 12.67
CA ASP A 240 -25.25 -6.57 13.23
C ASP A 240 -24.01 -5.76 13.61
N GLU A 241 -23.28 -6.20 14.63
CA GLU A 241 -22.02 -5.64 15.04
C GLU A 241 -20.89 -6.05 14.10
N LEU A 242 -19.85 -5.22 14.01
CA LEU A 242 -18.74 -5.40 13.07
C LEU A 242 -17.71 -6.44 13.49
N ARG A 243 -17.80 -7.01 14.70
CA ARG A 243 -16.77 -7.85 15.31
C ARG A 243 -16.23 -8.94 14.38
N GLU A 244 -17.14 -9.70 13.75
CA GLU A 244 -16.75 -10.85 12.93
C GLU A 244 -15.94 -10.45 11.70
N VAL A 245 -16.26 -9.35 11.08
CA VAL A 245 -15.56 -8.86 9.88
C VAL A 245 -14.32 -8.04 10.19
N LEU A 246 -14.29 -7.30 11.31
CA LEU A 246 -13.12 -6.53 11.71
C LEU A 246 -11.93 -7.41 12.13
N ARG A 247 -12.16 -8.66 12.50
CA ARG A 247 -11.08 -9.63 12.77
C ARG A 247 -10.13 -9.86 11.60
N HIS A 248 -10.57 -9.58 10.37
CA HIS A 248 -9.72 -9.63 9.17
C HIS A 248 -8.80 -8.43 9.02
N GLY A 249 -9.01 -7.37 9.82
CA GLY A 249 -8.18 -6.17 9.81
C GLY A 249 -6.90 -6.32 10.61
N THR A 250 -6.06 -5.29 10.54
CA THR A 250 -4.79 -5.22 11.26
C THR A 250 -4.78 -4.12 12.31
N LEU A 251 -4.10 -4.39 13.41
CA LEU A 251 -3.73 -3.43 14.45
C LEU A 251 -2.21 -3.28 14.43
N SER A 252 -1.71 -2.05 14.52
CA SER A 252 -0.29 -1.80 14.37
C SER A 252 0.27 -0.94 15.52
N ILE A 253 1.43 -1.33 16.02
CA ILE A 253 2.23 -0.51 16.93
C ILE A 253 3.46 -0.04 16.18
N GLY A 254 3.75 1.24 16.24
CA GLY A 254 4.92 1.86 15.63
C GLY A 254 5.77 2.60 16.65
N PHE A 255 6.94 2.97 16.21
CA PHE A 255 7.84 3.85 16.98
C PHE A 255 8.52 4.84 16.04
N ILE A 256 9.07 5.90 16.62
CA ILE A 256 9.90 6.87 15.91
C ILE A 256 11.25 7.01 16.61
N GLY A 257 12.28 7.41 15.87
CA GLY A 257 13.53 7.89 16.42
C GLY A 257 14.53 6.81 16.84
N LEU A 258 14.66 5.70 16.10
CA LEU A 258 15.64 4.64 16.43
C LEU A 258 17.07 5.17 16.43
N ALA A 259 17.44 6.04 15.48
CA ALA A 259 18.79 6.60 15.40
C ALA A 259 19.12 7.45 16.63
N GLU A 260 18.20 8.32 17.02
CA GLU A 260 18.31 9.19 18.19
C GLU A 260 18.34 8.37 19.50
N THR A 261 17.56 7.30 19.55
CA THR A 261 17.55 6.34 20.68
C THR A 261 18.92 5.72 20.88
N LEU A 262 19.46 5.14 19.82
CA LEU A 262 20.79 4.50 19.86
C LEU A 262 21.88 5.52 20.23
N LYS A 263 21.80 6.74 19.69
CA LYS A 263 22.72 7.80 20.04
C LYS A 263 22.63 8.22 21.51
N ALA A 264 21.45 8.28 22.07
CA ALA A 264 21.24 8.55 23.50
C ALA A 264 21.75 7.44 24.40
N LEU A 265 21.62 6.17 23.98
CA LEU A 265 22.06 5.00 24.76
C LEU A 265 23.55 4.70 24.64
N THR A 266 24.15 4.88 23.45
CA THR A 266 25.50 4.42 23.15
C THR A 266 26.46 5.52 22.66
N GLY A 267 25.96 6.72 22.42
CA GLY A 267 26.72 7.82 21.83
C GLY A 267 26.82 7.79 20.30
N ARG A 268 26.36 6.70 19.64
CA ARG A 268 26.40 6.52 18.17
C ARG A 268 25.11 5.90 17.67
N HIS A 269 24.67 6.29 16.47
CA HIS A 269 23.52 5.65 15.82
C HIS A 269 23.94 4.47 14.91
N HIS A 270 22.96 3.75 14.39
CA HIS A 270 23.17 2.52 13.59
C HIS A 270 23.97 2.72 12.30
N GLY A 271 24.05 3.94 11.77
CA GLY A 271 24.90 4.27 10.61
C GLY A 271 26.34 4.64 10.97
N GLU A 272 26.66 4.80 12.25
CA GLU A 272 27.99 5.21 12.75
C GLU A 272 28.79 4.05 13.38
N SER A 273 28.11 2.96 13.79
CA SER A 273 28.72 1.85 14.51
C SER A 273 27.97 0.55 14.26
N ALA A 274 28.72 -0.52 13.99
CA ALA A 274 28.19 -1.88 13.83
C ALA A 274 27.53 -2.39 15.14
N ASP A 275 28.10 -2.05 16.31
CA ASP A 275 27.52 -2.43 17.60
C ASP A 275 26.18 -1.73 17.83
N SER A 276 26.09 -0.43 17.49
CA SER A 276 24.81 0.30 17.56
C SER A 276 23.79 -0.25 16.56
N GLN A 277 24.22 -0.66 15.36
CA GLN A 277 23.36 -1.33 14.40
C GLN A 277 22.82 -2.65 14.96
N LYS A 278 23.70 -3.47 15.56
CA LYS A 278 23.32 -4.74 16.17
C LYS A 278 22.34 -4.55 17.35
N LEU A 279 22.53 -3.50 18.13
CA LEU A 279 21.62 -3.16 19.23
C LEU A 279 20.24 -2.72 18.72
N GLY A 280 20.18 -2.09 17.54
CA GLY A 280 18.95 -1.59 16.93
C GLY A 280 18.15 -2.63 16.14
N LEU A 281 18.72 -3.81 15.91
CA LEU A 281 18.06 -4.95 15.26
C LEU A 281 17.36 -5.84 16.27
#